data_d846ceb3fafc188de2bb8cdc0cdc7c8a
#
_entry.id   d846ceb3fafc188de2bb8cdc0cdc7c8a
#
_cell.length_a   1.000
_cell.length_b   1.000
_cell.length_c   1.000
_cell.angle_alpha   90.00
_cell.angle_beta   90.00
_cell.angle_gamma   90.00
#
_symmetry.space_group_name_H-M   'P 1'
#
loop_
_entity.id
_entity.type
_entity.pdbx_description
1 polymer ?
#
loop_
_entity_poly.entity_id
_entity_poly.type
_entity_poly.pdbx_seq_one_letter_code
_entity_poly.pdbx_strand_id
1 'polypeptide(L)' 'IGQLLPGIVNNITNFGCFVDIGIKESGLIHVSNLSDTFVKDVNAIVALQQQIIVKVLEVDVVRKRIQLALVK' A
#
# COMPACT_ATOMS: atom_id res chain seq x y z
N ILE A 1 -2.86 -12.95 -5.16
CA ILE A 1 -1.58 -12.92 -4.45
C ILE A 1 -0.45 -12.90 -5.48
N GLY A 2 0.50 -11.98 -5.29
CA GLY A 2 1.61 -11.82 -6.22
C GLY A 2 1.29 -11.02 -7.47
N GLN A 3 0.05 -10.59 -7.64
CA GLN A 3 -0.38 -9.82 -8.80
C GLN A 3 0.00 -8.35 -8.62
N LEU A 4 0.43 -7.72 -9.71
CA LEU A 4 0.71 -6.30 -9.73
C LEU A 4 -0.54 -5.53 -10.14
N LEU A 5 -0.85 -4.47 -9.40
CA LEU A 5 -2.03 -3.65 -9.65
C LEU A 5 -1.67 -2.17 -9.57
N PRO A 6 -2.30 -1.34 -10.40
CA PRO A 6 -2.20 0.11 -10.21
C PRO A 6 -3.06 0.52 -9.03
N GLY A 7 -2.57 1.50 -8.26
CA GLY A 7 -3.31 2.03 -7.13
C GLY A 7 -3.01 3.49 -6.93
N ILE A 8 -3.86 4.15 -6.13
CA ILE A 8 -3.71 5.55 -5.79
C ILE A 8 -3.62 5.66 -4.28
N VAL A 9 -2.62 6.37 -3.79
CA VAL A 9 -2.43 6.59 -2.36
C VAL A 9 -3.59 7.43 -1.84
N ASN A 10 -4.37 6.86 -0.94
CA ASN A 10 -5.60 7.46 -0.43
C ASN A 10 -5.39 8.13 0.93
N ASN A 11 -4.56 7.53 1.78
CA ASN A 11 -4.27 8.05 3.10
C ASN A 11 -2.88 7.60 3.54
N ILE A 12 -2.21 8.44 4.30
CA ILE A 12 -0.86 8.16 4.79
C ILE A 12 -0.87 8.24 6.31
N THR A 13 -0.30 7.21 6.95
CA THR A 13 -0.19 7.13 8.41
C THR A 13 1.25 6.87 8.80
N ASN A 14 1.52 6.86 10.12
CA ASN A 14 2.87 6.60 10.63
C ASN A 14 3.34 5.18 10.38
N PHE A 15 2.42 4.24 10.20
CA PHE A 15 2.76 2.83 10.03
C PHE A 15 2.66 2.36 8.57
N GLY A 16 2.26 3.24 7.65
CA GLY A 16 2.15 2.90 6.25
C GLY A 16 1.16 3.78 5.52
N CYS A 17 0.61 3.29 4.42
CA CYS A 17 -0.38 4.06 3.68
C CYS A 17 -1.50 3.15 3.18
N PHE A 18 -2.67 3.76 2.99
CA PHE A 18 -3.82 3.09 2.39
C PHE A 18 -3.87 3.43 0.90
N VAL A 19 -4.15 2.42 0.10
CA VAL A 19 -4.14 2.54 -1.36
C VAL A 19 -5.49 2.07 -1.90
N ASP A 20 -6.05 2.89 -2.79
CA ASP A 20 -7.27 2.54 -3.51
C ASP A 20 -6.87 1.78 -4.77
N ILE A 21 -7.25 0.52 -4.85
CA ILE A 21 -6.95 -0.33 -6.00
C ILE A 21 -8.18 -0.61 -6.86
N GLY A 22 -9.25 0.17 -6.66
CA GLY A 22 -10.44 0.08 -7.49
C GLY A 22 -11.49 -0.92 -7.04
N ILE A 23 -11.33 -1.47 -5.84
CA ILE A 23 -12.32 -2.37 -5.22
C ILE A 23 -12.84 -1.76 -3.92
N LYS A 24 -13.85 -2.38 -3.33
CA LYS A 24 -14.47 -1.84 -2.10
C LYS A 24 -13.50 -1.79 -0.93
N GLU A 25 -12.66 -2.79 -0.80
CA GLU A 25 -11.66 -2.84 0.26
C GLU A 25 -10.44 -2.04 -0.13
N SER A 26 -9.92 -1.26 0.82
CA SER A 26 -8.66 -0.55 0.62
C SER A 26 -7.49 -1.45 0.92
N GLY A 27 -6.44 -1.32 0.12
CA GLY A 27 -5.19 -2.01 0.38
C GLY A 27 -4.34 -1.22 1.36
N LEU A 28 -3.53 -1.93 2.15
CA LEU A 28 -2.60 -1.31 3.08
C LEU A 28 -1.18 -1.71 2.71
N ILE A 29 -0.31 -0.71 2.58
CA ILE A 29 1.12 -0.92 2.46
C ILE A 29 1.74 -0.57 3.82
N HIS A 30 2.20 -1.59 4.54
CA HIS A 30 2.91 -1.36 5.80
C HIS A 30 4.24 -0.67 5.51
N VAL A 31 4.72 0.13 6.47
CA VAL A 31 5.97 0.88 6.30
C VAL A 31 7.15 -0.02 5.92
N SER A 32 7.18 -1.24 6.42
CA SER A 32 8.23 -2.20 6.09
C SER A 32 8.15 -2.69 4.64
N ASN A 33 7.02 -2.51 3.98
CA ASN A 33 6.82 -2.90 2.59
C ASN A 33 6.91 -1.73 1.61
N LEU A 34 7.20 -0.53 2.12
CA LEU A 34 7.39 0.66 1.28
C LEU A 34 8.81 0.76 0.75
N SER A 35 9.76 0.24 1.50
CA SER A 35 11.17 0.31 1.15
C SER A 35 11.92 -0.86 1.80
N ASP A 36 13.02 -1.26 1.20
CA ASP A 36 13.91 -2.27 1.76
C ASP A 36 14.74 -1.72 2.91
N THR A 37 14.77 -0.40 3.08
CA THR A 37 15.52 0.27 4.14
C THR A 37 14.57 0.87 5.17
N PHE A 38 15.13 1.31 6.30
CA PHE A 38 14.35 1.95 7.34
C PHE A 38 13.70 3.24 6.82
N VAL A 39 12.40 3.37 7.04
CA VAL A 39 11.62 4.52 6.60
C VAL A 39 11.27 5.36 7.82
N LYS A 40 11.83 6.57 7.91
CA LYS A 40 11.52 7.49 9.00
C LYS A 40 10.19 8.20 8.77
N ASP A 41 9.89 8.51 7.52
CA ASP A 41 8.73 9.30 7.16
C ASP A 41 8.09 8.69 5.91
N VAL A 42 6.88 8.19 6.06
CA VAL A 42 6.13 7.60 4.95
C VAL A 42 5.88 8.64 3.86
N ASN A 43 5.71 9.91 4.25
CA ASN A 43 5.48 10.98 3.27
C ASN A 43 6.69 11.24 2.37
N ALA A 44 7.87 10.79 2.76
CA ALA A 44 9.06 10.91 1.93
C ALA A 44 9.09 9.87 0.81
N ILE A 45 8.32 8.79 0.96
CA ILE A 45 8.28 7.70 -0.01
C ILE A 45 7.11 7.87 -0.98
N VAL A 46 5.92 8.22 -0.44
CA VAL A 46 4.69 8.36 -1.22
C VAL A 46 3.99 9.65 -0.84
N ALA A 47 3.15 10.14 -1.74
CA ALA A 47 2.32 11.33 -1.50
C ALA A 47 0.85 10.97 -1.71
N LEU A 48 -0.03 11.75 -1.07
CA LEU A 48 -1.47 11.58 -1.28
C LEU A 48 -1.81 11.76 -2.77
N GLN A 49 -2.72 10.92 -3.24
CA GLN A 49 -3.19 10.92 -4.64
C GLN A 49 -2.12 10.50 -5.65
N GLN A 50 -0.98 10.03 -5.17
CA GLN A 50 0.06 9.52 -6.06
C GLN A 50 -0.36 8.18 -6.66
N GLN A 51 -0.17 8.05 -7.97
CA GLN A 51 -0.41 6.78 -8.64
C GLN A 51 0.82 5.90 -8.50
N ILE A 52 0.62 4.67 -8.02
CA ILE A 52 1.71 3.73 -7.76
C ILE A 52 1.32 2.34 -8.27
N ILE A 53 2.32 1.48 -8.39
CA ILE A 53 2.11 0.06 -8.68
C ILE A 53 2.37 -0.71 -7.39
N VAL A 54 1.43 -1.59 -7.05
CA VAL A 54 1.52 -2.39 -5.82
C VAL A 54 1.45 -3.87 -6.16
N LYS A 55 2.04 -4.67 -5.29
CA LYS A 55 1.98 -6.12 -5.38
C LYS A 55 1.13 -6.66 -4.24
N VAL A 56 0.19 -7.54 -4.56
CA VAL A 56 -0.69 -8.14 -3.56
C VAL A 56 0.10 -9.19 -2.79
N LEU A 57 0.30 -8.97 -1.50
CA LEU A 57 1.00 -9.89 -0.62
C LEU A 57 0.05 -10.89 0.01
N GLU A 58 -1.09 -10.41 0.51
CA GLU A 58 -2.05 -11.24 1.21
C GLU A 58 -3.43 -10.60 1.16
N VAL A 59 -4.45 -11.44 1.05
CA VAL A 59 -5.85 -11.01 1.12
C VAL A 59 -6.47 -11.65 2.34
N ASP A 60 -6.89 -10.82 3.29
CA ASP A 60 -7.57 -11.27 4.50
C ASP A 60 -9.06 -11.05 4.33
N VAL A 61 -9.77 -12.10 3.97
CA VAL A 61 -11.22 -12.03 3.71
C VAL A 61 -12.01 -11.78 4.99
N VAL A 62 -11.55 -12.32 6.11
CA VAL A 62 -12.23 -12.19 7.39
C VAL A 62 -12.20 -10.74 7.87
N ARG A 63 -11.05 -10.10 7.78
CA ARG A 63 -10.87 -8.71 8.22
C ARG A 63 -11.11 -7.72 7.11
N LYS A 64 -11.37 -8.20 5.91
CA LYS A 64 -11.57 -7.38 4.71
C LYS A 64 -10.38 -6.45 4.46
N ARG A 65 -9.18 -6.99 4.59
CA ARG A 65 -7.94 -6.24 4.40
C ARG A 65 -7.10 -6.89 3.32
N ILE A 66 -6.39 -6.06 2.59
CA ILE A 66 -5.47 -6.52 1.57
C ILE A 66 -4.11 -5.93 1.90
N GLN A 67 -3.11 -6.79 2.07
CA GLN A 67 -1.75 -6.34 2.33
C GLN A 67 -1.01 -6.21 1.01
N LEU A 68 -0.40 -5.06 0.82
CA LEU A 68 0.28 -4.69 -0.41
C LEU A 68 1.72 -4.31 -0.14
N ALA A 69 2.54 -4.41 -1.18
CA ALA A 69 3.90 -3.90 -1.17
C ALA A 69 4.06 -2.91 -2.30
N LEU A 70 4.84 -1.85 -2.06
CA LEU A 70 5.14 -0.87 -3.08
C LEU A 70 6.14 -1.46 -4.06
N VAL A 71 5.80 -1.45 -5.34
CA VAL A 71 6.71 -1.87 -6.41
C VAL A 71 7.34 -0.65 -7.04
N LYS A 72 6.51 0.34 -7.39
CA LYS A 72 6.99 1.66 -7.86
C LYS A 72 5.90 2.69 -7.98
#